data_e17a899b1d6b00b902923b54e65357d1
#
_entry.id   e17a899b1d6b00b902923b54e65357d1
#
_cell.length_a   1.000
_cell.length_b   1.000
_cell.length_c   1.000
_cell.angle_alpha   90.00
_cell.angle_beta   90.00
_cell.angle_gamma   90.00
#
_symmetry.space_group_name_H-M   'P 1'
#
loop_
_entity.id
_entity.type
_entity.pdbx_description
1 polymer ?
#
loop_
_entity_poly.entity_id
_entity_poly.type
_entity_poly.pdbx_seq_one_letter_code
_entity_poly.pdbx_strand_id
1 'polypeptide(L)'
;MNKEIILKVDDLVVAFHMYQKGFRKGNLEVIHALSLDIRKGEILAVVGSSGSGKSLLAGAVLNLLPGNARVQGSITYKGEPLDAGKCKRYLGTEIAFIPQSVDYLDPLMRVEKQVIGVRGTPKRQKEVFRRYQLSDEAGNMYPFQLSGGMARRVLISSAVMEHPDLIIADEPTPGLNVEMAMETLNHFRELADSGTSVLMITHDIDLAFHVADRIAVFYAGTIVETAPTADFLAGKDALRHPYSRAFMDALPQNGFMPLPGSQPCAGNLPEGCLFAD
;
A
#
# COMPACT_ATOMS: atom_id res chain seq x y z
N MET A 1 23.25 0.24 12.11
CA MET A 1 22.96 1.70 12.00
C MET A 1 21.45 1.86 11.86
N ASN A 2 20.83 2.69 12.70
CA ASN A 2 19.40 3.00 12.50
C ASN A 2 19.27 3.78 11.19
N LYS A 3 18.56 3.21 10.20
CA LYS A 3 18.22 3.94 8.96
C LYS A 3 17.29 5.10 9.32
N GLU A 4 17.42 6.23 8.62
CA GLU A 4 16.56 7.40 8.75
C GLU A 4 15.10 7.04 8.44
N ILE A 5 14.15 7.54 9.25
CA ILE A 5 12.71 7.36 9.00
C ILE A 5 12.28 8.37 7.92
N ILE A 6 11.73 7.88 6.82
CA ILE A 6 11.23 8.70 5.72
C ILE A 6 9.76 9.05 5.88
N LEU A 7 8.95 8.09 6.33
CA LEU A 7 7.53 8.28 6.63
C LEU A 7 7.24 7.75 8.04
N LYS A 8 6.54 8.55 8.84
CA LYS A 8 6.06 8.11 10.15
C LYS A 8 4.59 8.48 10.28
N VAL A 9 3.83 7.52 10.77
CA VAL A 9 2.41 7.65 11.11
C VAL A 9 2.27 7.35 12.59
N ASP A 10 1.72 8.28 13.37
CA ASP A 10 1.53 8.14 14.80
C ASP A 10 0.04 8.33 15.14
N ASP A 11 -0.52 7.34 15.84
CA ASP A 11 -1.88 7.32 16.38
C ASP A 11 -2.95 7.74 15.36
N LEU A 12 -2.81 7.25 14.13
CA LEU A 12 -3.75 7.56 13.06
C LEU A 12 -5.13 7.00 13.37
N VAL A 13 -6.13 7.87 13.30
CA VAL A 13 -7.55 7.53 13.36
C VAL A 13 -8.22 8.01 12.09
N VAL A 14 -8.99 7.14 11.45
CA VAL A 14 -9.83 7.48 10.29
C VAL A 14 -11.28 7.10 10.61
N ALA A 15 -12.15 8.10 10.63
CA ALA A 15 -13.59 7.93 10.85
C ALA A 15 -14.41 8.53 9.70
N PHE A 16 -15.51 7.89 9.35
CA PHE A 16 -16.42 8.37 8.33
C PHE A 16 -17.70 8.89 8.95
N HIS A 17 -18.09 10.10 8.55
CA HIS A 17 -19.41 10.67 8.88
C HIS A 17 -20.43 10.06 7.94
N MET A 18 -21.35 9.25 8.48
CA MET A 18 -22.35 8.55 7.67
C MET A 18 -23.70 8.45 8.37
N TYR A 19 -24.74 8.24 7.59
CA TYR A 19 -26.07 8.00 8.13
C TYR A 19 -26.14 6.56 8.67
N GLN A 20 -26.53 6.44 9.94
CA GLN A 20 -26.92 5.18 10.57
C GLN A 20 -28.42 4.93 10.34
N LYS A 21 -28.99 3.88 10.98
CA LYS A 21 -30.42 3.57 10.85
C LYS A 21 -31.30 4.82 10.98
N GLY A 22 -32.08 5.13 9.93
CA GLY A 22 -32.85 6.34 9.81
C GLY A 22 -32.01 7.57 9.46
N PHE A 23 -32.39 8.76 9.90
CA PHE A 23 -31.71 10.02 9.63
C PHE A 23 -30.64 10.38 10.68
N ARG A 24 -30.27 9.46 11.57
CA ARG A 24 -29.24 9.72 12.57
C ARG A 24 -27.86 9.66 11.94
N LYS A 25 -27.09 10.73 12.08
CA LYS A 25 -25.69 10.79 11.70
C LYS A 25 -24.83 10.16 12.80
N GLY A 26 -23.83 9.36 12.42
CA GLY A 26 -22.85 8.78 13.32
C GLY A 26 -21.46 8.78 12.68
N ASN A 27 -20.45 8.63 13.52
CA ASN A 27 -19.09 8.42 13.08
C ASN A 27 -18.81 6.92 13.11
N LEU A 28 -18.31 6.38 11.99
CA LEU A 28 -17.79 5.03 11.93
C LEU A 28 -16.26 5.12 11.87
N GLU A 29 -15.61 4.76 12.97
CA GLU A 29 -14.15 4.70 13.04
C GLU A 29 -13.70 3.38 12.42
N VAL A 30 -12.86 3.48 11.38
CA VAL A 30 -12.40 2.34 10.58
C VAL A 30 -10.90 2.07 10.80
N ILE A 31 -10.12 3.11 11.07
CA ILE A 31 -8.74 3.01 11.53
C ILE A 31 -8.67 3.67 12.89
N HIS A 32 -8.02 3.02 13.85
CA HIS A 32 -7.88 3.49 15.22
C HIS A 32 -6.48 3.23 15.76
N ALA A 33 -5.89 4.30 16.35
CA ALA A 33 -4.56 4.29 16.99
C ALA A 33 -3.48 3.53 16.17
N LEU A 34 -3.52 3.68 14.81
CA LEU A 34 -2.57 3.01 13.93
C LEU A 34 -1.26 3.79 13.91
N SER A 35 -0.17 3.10 14.22
CA SER A 35 1.17 3.67 14.14
C SER A 35 2.08 2.77 13.31
N LEU A 36 2.89 3.38 12.43
CA LEU A 36 3.93 2.71 11.64
C LEU A 36 5.03 3.69 11.25
N ASP A 37 6.21 3.15 10.97
CA ASP A 37 7.34 3.88 10.42
C ASP A 37 7.91 3.16 9.20
N ILE A 38 8.38 3.93 8.22
CA ILE A 38 9.11 3.43 7.05
C ILE A 38 10.49 4.08 7.03
N ARG A 39 11.52 3.27 6.87
CA ARG A 39 12.91 3.72 6.84
C ARG A 39 13.35 3.95 5.40
N LYS A 40 14.33 4.82 5.22
CA LYS A 40 14.88 5.10 3.89
C LYS A 40 15.46 3.85 3.24
N GLY A 41 15.08 3.57 1.99
CA GLY A 41 15.49 2.39 1.26
C GLY A 41 14.98 1.08 1.89
N GLU A 42 13.78 1.12 2.48
CA GLU A 42 13.08 -0.04 3.05
C GLU A 42 11.81 -0.35 2.25
N ILE A 43 11.51 -1.62 2.12
CA ILE A 43 10.19 -2.09 1.73
C ILE A 43 9.47 -2.56 2.99
N LEU A 44 8.44 -1.81 3.42
CA LEU A 44 7.51 -2.23 4.46
C LEU A 44 6.25 -2.77 3.81
N ALA A 45 5.92 -4.04 4.03
CA ALA A 45 4.67 -4.63 3.58
C ALA A 45 3.61 -4.57 4.68
N VAL A 46 2.45 -3.98 4.38
CA VAL A 46 1.26 -4.03 5.24
C VAL A 46 0.37 -5.15 4.73
N VAL A 47 0.26 -6.23 5.52
CA VAL A 47 -0.51 -7.42 5.16
C VAL A 47 -1.73 -7.60 6.06
N GLY A 48 -2.78 -8.23 5.54
CA GLY A 48 -4.01 -8.50 6.30
C GLY A 48 -5.15 -8.89 5.37
N SER A 49 -6.29 -9.29 5.96
CA SER A 49 -7.46 -9.74 5.18
C SER A 49 -8.00 -8.68 4.22
N SER A 50 -8.59 -9.11 3.10
CA SER A 50 -9.26 -8.22 2.17
C SER A 50 -10.43 -7.50 2.86
N GLY A 51 -10.65 -6.22 2.53
CA GLY A 51 -11.72 -5.42 3.14
C GLY A 51 -11.45 -4.92 4.56
N SER A 52 -10.27 -5.19 5.14
CA SER A 52 -9.92 -4.76 6.51
C SER A 52 -9.67 -3.25 6.67
N GLY A 53 -9.58 -2.50 5.57
CA GLY A 53 -9.33 -1.04 5.61
C GLY A 53 -7.91 -0.61 5.25
N LYS A 54 -7.02 -1.52 4.78
CA LYS A 54 -5.63 -1.20 4.45
C LYS A 54 -5.47 -0.06 3.44
N SER A 55 -6.30 -0.02 2.40
CA SER A 55 -6.29 1.05 1.39
C SER A 55 -6.63 2.43 1.96
N LEU A 56 -7.36 2.49 3.09
CA LEU A 56 -7.64 3.75 3.78
C LEU A 56 -6.36 4.35 4.40
N LEU A 57 -5.39 3.51 4.78
CA LEU A 57 -4.08 3.98 5.24
C LEU A 57 -3.37 4.75 4.11
N ALA A 58 -3.30 4.19 2.90
CA ALA A 58 -2.73 4.89 1.75
C ALA A 58 -3.49 6.20 1.46
N GLY A 59 -4.82 6.15 1.47
CA GLY A 59 -5.67 7.33 1.29
C GLY A 59 -5.46 8.41 2.35
N ALA A 60 -5.26 8.02 3.61
CA ALA A 60 -4.98 8.95 4.70
C ALA A 60 -3.60 9.62 4.55
N VAL A 61 -2.56 8.82 4.29
CA VAL A 61 -1.19 9.33 4.08
C VAL A 61 -1.13 10.31 2.92
N LEU A 62 -1.84 10.03 1.83
CA LEU A 62 -1.84 10.84 0.61
C LEU A 62 -2.89 11.97 0.62
N ASN A 63 -3.69 12.09 1.69
CA ASN A 63 -4.81 13.03 1.78
C ASN A 63 -5.81 12.87 0.60
N LEU A 64 -6.09 11.62 0.21
CA LEU A 64 -6.98 11.26 -0.89
C LEU A 64 -8.33 10.69 -0.40
N LEU A 65 -8.60 10.73 0.91
CA LEU A 65 -9.87 10.27 1.46
C LEU A 65 -11.03 11.18 1.06
N PRO A 66 -12.25 10.64 0.93
CA PRO A 66 -13.43 11.44 0.58
C PRO A 66 -13.76 12.47 1.66
N GLY A 67 -14.49 13.54 1.28
CA GLY A 67 -14.74 14.69 2.13
C GLY A 67 -15.58 14.44 3.40
N ASN A 68 -16.20 13.25 3.53
CA ASN A 68 -16.88 12.81 4.75
C ASN A 68 -15.95 12.03 5.72
N ALA A 69 -14.66 11.87 5.36
CA ALA A 69 -13.66 11.28 6.23
C ALA A 69 -13.11 12.33 7.21
N ARG A 70 -12.88 11.89 8.44
CA ARG A 70 -12.12 12.61 9.47
C ARG A 70 -10.83 11.86 9.72
N VAL A 71 -9.71 12.58 9.68
CA VAL A 71 -8.38 12.04 9.98
C VAL A 71 -7.86 12.74 11.22
N GLN A 72 -7.36 11.97 12.19
CA GLN A 72 -6.68 12.43 13.40
C GLN A 72 -5.35 11.67 13.56
N GLY A 73 -4.49 12.13 14.45
CA GLY A 73 -3.13 11.62 14.57
C GLY A 73 -2.13 12.50 13.82
N SER A 74 -0.91 12.03 13.65
CA SER A 74 0.12 12.76 12.94
C SER A 74 0.78 11.89 11.85
N ILE A 75 1.06 12.54 10.71
CA ILE A 75 1.80 11.95 9.60
C ILE A 75 2.96 12.87 9.29
N THR A 76 4.18 12.33 9.32
CA THR A 76 5.38 13.09 8.98
C THR A 76 6.12 12.43 7.82
N TYR A 77 6.64 13.24 6.92
CA TYR A 77 7.47 12.83 5.79
C TYR A 77 8.80 13.58 5.86
N LYS A 78 9.92 12.84 5.84
CA LYS A 78 11.28 13.40 6.03
C LYS A 78 11.39 14.29 7.28
N GLY A 79 10.72 13.88 8.38
CA GLY A 79 10.71 14.59 9.65
C GLY A 79 9.79 15.80 9.74
N GLU A 80 9.09 16.17 8.66
CA GLU A 80 8.16 17.31 8.63
C GLU A 80 6.71 16.85 8.56
N PRO A 81 5.75 17.56 9.20
CA PRO A 81 4.32 17.27 9.07
C PRO A 81 3.89 17.26 7.60
N LEU A 82 3.19 16.18 7.20
CA LEU A 82 2.67 15.99 5.85
C LEU A 82 1.21 16.46 5.80
N ASP A 83 1.01 17.73 5.49
CA ASP A 83 -0.31 18.33 5.28
C ASP A 83 -0.81 18.18 3.83
N ALA A 84 -2.07 18.56 3.59
CA ALA A 84 -2.70 18.50 2.27
C ALA A 84 -1.94 19.30 1.18
N GLY A 85 -1.35 20.42 1.52
CA GLY A 85 -0.56 21.26 0.62
C GLY A 85 0.73 20.58 0.19
N LYS A 86 1.44 19.95 1.15
CA LYS A 86 2.65 19.18 0.92
C LYS A 86 2.34 17.89 0.15
N CYS A 87 1.27 17.16 0.51
CA CYS A 87 0.82 16.00 -0.26
C CYS A 87 0.64 16.34 -1.73
N LYS A 88 -0.10 17.42 -2.03
CA LYS A 88 -0.33 17.86 -3.41
C LYS A 88 0.96 18.23 -4.15
N ARG A 89 1.97 18.75 -3.45
CA ARG A 89 3.27 19.13 -4.03
C ARG A 89 4.15 17.92 -4.31
N TYR A 90 4.15 16.95 -3.40
CA TYR A 90 5.04 15.80 -3.46
C TYR A 90 4.48 14.64 -4.29
N LEU A 91 3.15 14.52 -4.39
CA LEU A 91 2.51 13.47 -5.16
C LEU A 91 2.86 13.61 -6.65
N GLY A 92 3.33 12.51 -7.24
CA GLY A 92 3.82 12.46 -8.62
C GLY A 92 5.26 12.97 -8.81
N THR A 93 5.97 13.32 -7.72
CA THR A 93 7.38 13.72 -7.75
C THR A 93 8.19 12.95 -6.69
N GLU A 94 8.16 13.39 -5.44
CA GLU A 94 8.87 12.73 -4.33
C GLU A 94 8.10 11.52 -3.79
N ILE A 95 6.77 11.57 -3.85
CA ILE A 95 5.88 10.47 -3.43
C ILE A 95 5.10 10.00 -4.64
N ALA A 96 5.21 8.72 -4.97
CA ALA A 96 4.42 8.08 -6.01
C ALA A 96 3.35 7.18 -5.41
N PHE A 97 2.21 7.09 -6.08
CA PHE A 97 1.10 6.24 -5.70
C PHE A 97 0.76 5.26 -6.83
N ILE A 98 0.69 3.99 -6.48
CA ILE A 98 0.18 2.93 -7.35
C ILE A 98 -1.15 2.47 -6.75
N PRO A 99 -2.29 2.92 -7.28
CA PRO A 99 -3.60 2.59 -6.74
C PRO A 99 -4.02 1.15 -7.08
N GLN A 100 -4.96 0.61 -6.31
CA GLN A 100 -5.54 -0.71 -6.54
C GLN A 100 -6.33 -0.77 -7.86
N SER A 101 -7.11 0.26 -8.19
CA SER A 101 -7.87 0.31 -9.44
C SER A 101 -7.08 0.92 -10.58
N VAL A 102 -7.24 0.36 -11.77
CA VAL A 102 -6.73 0.94 -13.02
C VAL A 102 -7.55 2.13 -13.52
N ASP A 103 -8.71 2.39 -12.92
CA ASP A 103 -9.60 3.51 -13.25
C ASP A 103 -9.01 4.89 -12.92
N TYR A 104 -7.86 4.92 -12.23
CA TYR A 104 -7.10 6.14 -12.00
C TYR A 104 -6.41 6.67 -13.28
N LEU A 105 -6.32 5.86 -14.33
CA LEU A 105 -5.86 6.34 -15.64
C LEU A 105 -6.95 7.23 -16.28
N ASP A 106 -6.57 8.40 -16.79
CA ASP A 106 -7.48 9.29 -17.50
C ASP A 106 -7.90 8.64 -18.82
N PRO A 107 -9.19 8.29 -19.01
CA PRO A 107 -9.66 7.57 -20.19
C PRO A 107 -9.57 8.42 -21.47
N LEU A 108 -9.44 9.74 -21.37
CA LEU A 108 -9.38 10.67 -22.50
C LEU A 108 -7.95 11.09 -22.86
N MET A 109 -6.96 10.64 -22.10
CA MET A 109 -5.55 10.95 -22.34
C MET A 109 -4.79 9.71 -22.85
N ARG A 110 -3.93 9.89 -23.85
CA ARG A 110 -3.06 8.80 -24.32
C ARG A 110 -2.09 8.37 -23.25
N VAL A 111 -1.79 7.07 -23.23
CA VAL A 111 -0.94 6.42 -22.22
C VAL A 111 0.44 7.07 -22.14
N GLU A 112 1.10 7.36 -23.26
CA GLU A 112 2.42 8.01 -23.26
C GLU A 112 2.42 9.34 -22.52
N LYS A 113 1.38 10.15 -22.69
CA LYS A 113 1.27 11.47 -22.03
C LYS A 113 1.06 11.33 -20.54
N GLN A 114 0.28 10.33 -20.12
CA GLN A 114 0.07 10.06 -18.69
C GLN A 114 1.35 9.59 -18.02
N VAL A 115 2.10 8.68 -18.69
CA VAL A 115 3.35 8.13 -18.14
C VAL A 115 4.46 9.19 -18.11
N ILE A 116 4.62 9.96 -19.16
CA ILE A 116 5.62 11.05 -19.20
C ILE A 116 5.33 12.09 -18.10
N GLY A 117 4.04 12.35 -17.82
CA GLY A 117 3.64 13.31 -16.78
C GLY A 117 4.18 14.72 -17.07
N VAL A 118 4.50 15.46 -16.00
CA VAL A 118 4.92 16.87 -16.08
C VAL A 118 6.41 17.04 -16.30
N ARG A 119 7.24 16.14 -15.77
CA ARG A 119 8.70 16.27 -15.76
C ARG A 119 9.43 15.15 -16.50
N GLY A 120 8.74 14.07 -16.84
CA GLY A 120 9.31 12.94 -17.56
C GLY A 120 9.74 13.28 -18.97
N THR A 121 10.51 12.39 -19.58
CA THR A 121 10.99 12.53 -20.96
C THR A 121 10.56 11.33 -21.80
N PRO A 122 10.38 11.49 -23.13
CA PRO A 122 10.07 10.38 -24.03
C PRO A 122 11.15 9.27 -23.99
N LYS A 123 12.42 9.64 -23.78
CA LYS A 123 13.51 8.67 -23.64
C LYS A 123 13.30 7.78 -22.42
N ARG A 124 13.04 8.40 -21.26
CA ARG A 124 12.80 7.67 -20.00
C ARG A 124 11.54 6.82 -20.09
N GLN A 125 10.47 7.33 -20.69
CA GLN A 125 9.23 6.59 -20.89
C GLN A 125 9.49 5.29 -21.67
N LYS A 126 10.29 5.30 -22.74
CA LYS A 126 10.65 4.10 -23.51
C LYS A 126 11.48 3.12 -22.69
N GLU A 127 12.40 3.60 -21.83
CA GLU A 127 13.17 2.74 -20.92
C GLU A 127 12.25 2.02 -19.93
N VAL A 128 11.32 2.77 -19.33
CA VAL A 128 10.33 2.22 -18.39
C VAL A 128 9.37 1.26 -19.09
N PHE A 129 8.90 1.58 -20.30
CA PHE A 129 8.04 0.68 -21.08
C PHE A 129 8.72 -0.66 -21.38
N ARG A 130 10.00 -0.64 -21.80
CA ARG A 130 10.76 -1.89 -22.00
C ARG A 130 10.87 -2.69 -20.70
N ARG A 131 11.13 -2.01 -19.59
CA ARG A 131 11.24 -2.66 -18.26
C ARG A 131 9.97 -3.42 -17.90
N TYR A 132 8.81 -2.82 -18.17
CA TYR A 132 7.51 -3.42 -17.87
C TYR A 132 6.88 -4.13 -19.07
N GLN A 133 7.66 -4.49 -20.09
CA GLN A 133 7.22 -5.24 -21.28
C GLN A 133 5.98 -4.61 -21.95
N LEU A 134 5.94 -3.27 -21.99
CA LEU A 134 4.97 -2.50 -22.77
C LEU A 134 5.56 -2.18 -24.15
N SER A 135 4.79 -2.40 -25.20
CA SER A 135 5.23 -2.02 -26.54
C SER A 135 5.18 -0.50 -26.75
N ASP A 136 5.98 0.01 -27.71
CA ASP A 136 5.94 1.43 -28.04
C ASP A 136 4.54 1.86 -28.55
N GLU A 137 3.78 0.93 -29.19
CA GLU A 137 2.42 1.19 -29.64
C GLU A 137 1.46 1.42 -28.45
N ALA A 138 1.70 0.80 -27.29
CA ALA A 138 0.88 1.00 -26.10
C ALA A 138 0.84 2.47 -25.67
N GLY A 139 1.91 3.24 -25.94
CA GLY A 139 1.96 4.67 -25.68
C GLY A 139 0.90 5.48 -26.44
N ASN A 140 0.57 5.06 -27.66
CA ASN A 140 -0.42 5.70 -28.51
C ASN A 140 -1.87 5.31 -28.20
N MET A 141 -2.08 4.28 -27.35
CA MET A 141 -3.40 3.80 -26.95
C MET A 141 -4.03 4.71 -25.89
N TYR A 142 -5.34 4.59 -25.73
CA TYR A 142 -6.08 5.10 -24.60
C TYR A 142 -6.29 3.97 -23.57
N PRO A 143 -6.49 4.28 -22.28
CA PRO A 143 -6.66 3.28 -21.23
C PRO A 143 -7.69 2.19 -21.52
N PHE A 144 -8.82 2.54 -22.12
CA PHE A 144 -9.88 1.58 -22.49
C PHE A 144 -9.48 0.57 -23.59
N GLN A 145 -8.37 0.80 -24.29
CA GLN A 145 -7.82 -0.11 -25.29
C GLN A 145 -6.82 -1.10 -24.72
N LEU A 146 -6.43 -0.93 -23.43
CA LEU A 146 -5.47 -1.77 -22.75
C LEU A 146 -6.14 -3.00 -22.13
N SER A 147 -5.42 -4.12 -22.07
CA SER A 147 -5.80 -5.20 -21.15
C SER A 147 -5.59 -4.77 -19.70
N GLY A 148 -6.25 -5.44 -18.73
CA GLY A 148 -6.07 -5.12 -17.31
C GLY A 148 -4.61 -5.18 -16.85
N GLY A 149 -3.85 -6.20 -17.31
CA GLY A 149 -2.43 -6.31 -17.02
C GLY A 149 -1.58 -5.20 -17.67
N MET A 150 -1.91 -4.76 -18.89
CA MET A 150 -1.25 -3.59 -19.51
C MET A 150 -1.55 -2.31 -18.74
N ALA A 151 -2.80 -2.07 -18.37
CA ALA A 151 -3.19 -0.89 -17.59
C ALA A 151 -2.47 -0.84 -16.24
N ARG A 152 -2.34 -2.00 -15.56
CA ARG A 152 -1.56 -2.12 -14.31
C ARG A 152 -0.09 -1.74 -14.52
N ARG A 153 0.55 -2.27 -15.57
CA ARG A 153 1.94 -1.95 -15.90
C ARG A 153 2.13 -0.48 -16.27
N VAL A 154 1.14 0.15 -16.90
CA VAL A 154 1.14 1.60 -17.18
C VAL A 154 1.08 2.41 -15.88
N LEU A 155 0.25 2.03 -14.90
CA LEU A 155 0.21 2.70 -13.58
C LEU A 155 1.56 2.60 -12.86
N ILE A 156 2.15 1.41 -12.85
CA ILE A 156 3.48 1.21 -12.24
C ILE A 156 4.53 2.04 -12.98
N SER A 157 4.48 2.04 -14.33
CA SER A 157 5.37 2.85 -15.15
C SER A 157 5.30 4.34 -14.81
N SER A 158 4.08 4.86 -14.63
CA SER A 158 3.86 6.26 -14.23
C SER A 158 4.46 6.57 -12.86
N ALA A 159 4.32 5.64 -11.91
CA ALA A 159 4.82 5.84 -10.54
C ALA A 159 6.35 5.91 -10.46
N VAL A 160 7.07 5.16 -11.31
CA VAL A 160 8.55 5.09 -11.25
C VAL A 160 9.25 6.08 -12.19
N MET A 161 8.50 6.87 -12.96
CA MET A 161 9.07 7.81 -13.95
C MET A 161 10.01 8.84 -13.34
N GLU A 162 9.60 9.43 -12.22
CA GLU A 162 10.25 10.59 -11.59
C GLU A 162 11.27 10.20 -10.50
N HIS A 163 11.61 8.91 -10.36
CA HIS A 163 12.50 8.41 -9.31
C HIS A 163 12.08 8.89 -7.90
N PRO A 164 10.88 8.54 -7.42
CA PRO A 164 10.38 9.02 -6.15
C PRO A 164 11.21 8.49 -4.98
N ASP A 165 11.24 9.24 -3.87
CA ASP A 165 11.86 8.81 -2.62
C ASP A 165 10.98 7.80 -1.87
N LEU A 166 9.64 7.88 -2.08
CA LEU A 166 8.65 7.00 -1.47
C LEU A 166 7.64 6.55 -2.52
N ILE A 167 7.43 5.24 -2.63
CA ILE A 167 6.33 4.62 -3.38
C ILE A 167 5.32 4.06 -2.39
N ILE A 168 4.06 4.43 -2.55
CA ILE A 168 2.93 3.79 -1.86
C ILE A 168 2.21 2.94 -2.89
N ALA A 169 2.27 1.61 -2.75
CA ALA A 169 1.70 0.66 -3.68
C ALA A 169 0.53 -0.09 -2.99
N ASP A 170 -0.68 0.18 -3.44
CA ASP A 170 -1.89 -0.49 -2.95
C ASP A 170 -2.27 -1.61 -3.91
N GLU A 171 -2.06 -2.85 -3.49
CA GLU A 171 -2.28 -4.06 -4.26
C GLU A 171 -1.64 -3.97 -5.68
N PRO A 172 -0.30 -3.91 -5.79
CA PRO A 172 0.35 -3.64 -7.07
C PRO A 172 0.31 -4.81 -8.07
N THR A 173 0.04 -6.04 -7.63
CA THR A 173 0.18 -7.27 -8.41
C THR A 173 -1.11 -7.85 -9.03
N PRO A 174 -2.33 -7.61 -8.52
CA PRO A 174 -3.55 -8.16 -9.13
C PRO A 174 -3.67 -7.82 -10.63
N GLY A 175 -4.07 -8.81 -11.41
CA GLY A 175 -4.19 -8.69 -12.88
C GLY A 175 -2.89 -8.91 -13.66
N LEU A 176 -1.77 -9.15 -12.97
CA LEU A 176 -0.52 -9.61 -13.55
C LEU A 176 -0.44 -11.15 -13.45
N ASN A 177 0.23 -11.79 -14.41
CA ASN A 177 0.63 -13.18 -14.23
C ASN A 177 1.77 -13.28 -13.20
N VAL A 178 2.06 -14.48 -12.70
CA VAL A 178 3.05 -14.71 -11.62
C VAL A 178 4.43 -14.18 -12.00
N GLU A 179 4.88 -14.42 -13.23
CA GLU A 179 6.19 -13.95 -13.71
C GLU A 179 6.29 -12.42 -13.68
N MET A 180 5.28 -11.73 -14.23
CA MET A 180 5.23 -10.27 -14.24
C MET A 180 5.05 -9.67 -12.83
N ALA A 181 4.30 -10.33 -11.95
CA ALA A 181 4.19 -9.91 -10.56
C ALA A 181 5.57 -9.96 -9.87
N MET A 182 6.29 -11.07 -10.04
CA MET A 182 7.65 -11.22 -9.49
C MET A 182 8.64 -10.20 -10.07
N GLU A 183 8.61 -9.96 -11.39
CA GLU A 183 9.45 -8.93 -12.01
C GLU A 183 9.15 -7.53 -11.46
N THR A 184 7.87 -7.20 -11.23
CA THR A 184 7.45 -5.94 -10.64
C THR A 184 7.99 -5.79 -9.22
N LEU A 185 7.87 -6.83 -8.41
CA LEU A 185 8.35 -6.82 -7.02
C LEU A 185 9.87 -6.76 -6.95
N ASN A 186 10.57 -7.49 -7.82
CA ASN A 186 12.03 -7.40 -7.93
C ASN A 186 12.47 -5.97 -8.32
N HIS A 187 11.73 -5.29 -9.19
CA HIS A 187 12.02 -3.90 -9.50
C HIS A 187 11.81 -2.99 -8.28
N PHE A 188 10.77 -3.21 -7.46
CA PHE A 188 10.64 -2.47 -6.20
C PHE A 188 11.83 -2.73 -5.27
N ARG A 189 12.35 -3.97 -5.22
CA ARG A 189 13.55 -4.28 -4.44
C ARG A 189 14.77 -3.51 -4.96
N GLU A 190 15.01 -3.51 -6.28
CA GLU A 190 16.10 -2.74 -6.89
C GLU A 190 16.00 -1.23 -6.60
N LEU A 191 14.77 -0.68 -6.67
CA LEU A 191 14.52 0.73 -6.31
C LEU A 191 14.82 0.99 -4.83
N ALA A 192 14.44 0.06 -3.96
CA ALA A 192 14.70 0.20 -2.53
C ALA A 192 16.21 0.08 -2.21
N ASP A 193 16.92 -0.81 -2.88
CA ASP A 193 18.39 -0.93 -2.78
C ASP A 193 19.11 0.32 -3.29
N SER A 194 18.51 1.06 -4.23
CA SER A 194 19.01 2.35 -4.72
C SER A 194 18.59 3.55 -3.89
N GLY A 195 17.78 3.36 -2.83
CA GLY A 195 17.42 4.39 -1.85
C GLY A 195 15.95 4.84 -1.85
N THR A 196 15.12 4.39 -2.80
CA THR A 196 13.66 4.59 -2.76
C THR A 196 13.06 3.76 -1.63
N SER A 197 12.06 4.28 -0.93
CA SER A 197 11.33 3.52 0.10
C SER A 197 9.98 3.08 -0.44
N VAL A 198 9.47 1.93 0.01
CA VAL A 198 8.21 1.38 -0.49
C VAL A 198 7.29 1.00 0.67
N LEU A 199 6.09 1.58 0.69
CA LEU A 199 4.96 1.07 1.46
C LEU A 199 4.13 0.19 0.52
N MET A 200 4.21 -1.12 0.70
CA MET A 200 3.44 -2.07 -0.09
C MET A 200 2.26 -2.58 0.73
N ILE A 201 1.05 -2.33 0.27
CA ILE A 201 -0.17 -2.87 0.87
C ILE A 201 -0.59 -4.07 0.03
N THR A 202 -0.75 -5.23 0.66
CA THR A 202 -1.16 -6.45 -0.04
C THR A 202 -1.90 -7.42 0.89
N HIS A 203 -2.71 -8.30 0.31
CA HIS A 203 -3.26 -9.47 1.01
C HIS A 203 -2.44 -10.74 0.75
N ASP A 204 -1.46 -10.67 -0.16
CA ASP A 204 -0.59 -11.78 -0.52
C ASP A 204 0.72 -11.68 0.27
N ILE A 205 0.79 -12.45 1.36
CA ILE A 205 1.97 -12.47 2.22
C ILE A 205 3.15 -13.20 1.55
N ASP A 206 2.89 -14.17 0.68
CA ASP A 206 3.95 -14.91 0.00
C ASP A 206 4.76 -13.98 -0.91
N LEU A 207 4.06 -13.09 -1.63
CA LEU A 207 4.71 -12.04 -2.40
C LEU A 207 5.48 -11.05 -1.51
N ALA A 208 4.94 -10.71 -0.33
CA ALA A 208 5.62 -9.86 0.62
C ALA A 208 6.93 -10.48 1.13
N PHE A 209 6.96 -11.79 1.40
CA PHE A 209 8.17 -12.49 1.85
C PHE A 209 9.35 -12.39 0.88
N HIS A 210 9.07 -12.27 -0.41
CA HIS A 210 10.12 -12.20 -1.42
C HIS A 210 10.87 -10.85 -1.44
N VAL A 211 10.24 -9.76 -1.02
CA VAL A 211 10.80 -8.42 -1.26
C VAL A 211 10.81 -7.50 -0.03
N ALA A 212 9.95 -7.74 0.96
CA ALA A 212 9.83 -6.83 2.10
C ALA A 212 10.97 -7.04 3.11
N ASP A 213 11.47 -5.94 3.66
CA ASP A 213 12.41 -5.94 4.79
C ASP A 213 11.68 -6.20 6.11
N ARG A 214 10.48 -5.58 6.27
CA ARG A 214 9.60 -5.73 7.43
C ARG A 214 8.17 -5.94 6.98
N ILE A 215 7.41 -6.63 7.80
CA ILE A 215 5.99 -6.88 7.60
C ILE A 215 5.22 -6.29 8.78
N ALA A 216 4.20 -5.50 8.47
CA ALA A 216 3.23 -4.96 9.42
C ALA A 216 1.89 -5.69 9.23
N VAL A 217 1.44 -6.39 10.27
CA VAL A 217 0.18 -7.14 10.24
C VAL A 217 -0.95 -6.22 10.61
N PHE A 218 -1.85 -6.00 9.66
CA PHE A 218 -3.05 -5.17 9.82
C PHE A 218 -4.25 -6.04 10.22
N TYR A 219 -4.89 -5.70 11.33
CA TYR A 219 -6.08 -6.38 11.81
C TYR A 219 -7.05 -5.39 12.44
N ALA A 220 -8.34 -5.52 12.09
CA ALA A 220 -9.44 -4.76 12.67
C ALA A 220 -9.17 -3.25 12.79
N GLY A 221 -8.56 -2.63 11.77
CA GLY A 221 -8.35 -1.17 11.71
C GLY A 221 -7.04 -0.67 12.32
N THR A 222 -6.14 -1.54 12.77
CA THR A 222 -4.85 -1.13 13.33
C THR A 222 -3.71 -2.08 12.92
N ILE A 223 -2.46 -1.69 13.18
CA ILE A 223 -1.30 -2.57 13.08
C ILE A 223 -1.11 -3.28 14.43
N VAL A 224 -1.24 -4.60 14.43
CA VAL A 224 -1.11 -5.41 15.65
C VAL A 224 0.33 -5.84 15.90
N GLU A 225 1.14 -5.97 14.87
CA GLU A 225 2.56 -6.33 14.97
C GLU A 225 3.32 -5.82 13.75
N THR A 226 4.55 -5.36 13.97
CA THR A 226 5.53 -5.10 12.89
C THR A 226 6.83 -5.80 13.25
N ALA A 227 7.30 -6.69 12.37
CA ALA A 227 8.50 -7.46 12.59
C ALA A 227 9.33 -7.59 11.29
N PRO A 228 10.64 -7.87 11.38
CA PRO A 228 11.46 -8.25 10.23
C PRO A 228 10.84 -9.43 9.47
N THR A 229 10.95 -9.45 8.16
CA THR A 229 10.49 -10.59 7.34
C THR A 229 11.15 -11.90 7.76
N ALA A 230 12.41 -11.85 8.22
CA ALA A 230 13.13 -13.01 8.72
C ALA A 230 12.44 -13.69 9.92
N ASP A 231 11.74 -12.91 10.79
CA ASP A 231 11.03 -13.47 11.94
C ASP A 231 9.79 -14.27 11.48
N PHE A 232 9.08 -13.78 10.46
CA PHE A 232 7.97 -14.53 9.84
C PHE A 232 8.46 -15.83 9.18
N LEU A 233 9.59 -15.79 8.49
CA LEU A 233 10.20 -16.96 7.85
C LEU A 233 10.77 -17.96 8.86
N ALA A 234 11.17 -17.51 10.05
CA ALA A 234 11.60 -18.38 11.14
C ALA A 234 10.43 -19.16 11.78
N GLY A 235 9.21 -18.77 11.49
CA GLY A 235 7.98 -19.43 11.95
C GLY A 235 7.25 -18.66 13.03
N LYS A 236 6.03 -19.12 13.34
CA LYS A 236 5.09 -18.43 14.23
C LYS A 236 5.62 -18.15 15.64
N ASP A 237 6.56 -18.95 16.13
CA ASP A 237 7.11 -18.81 17.49
C ASP A 237 8.02 -17.58 17.64
N ALA A 238 8.53 -17.04 16.55
CA ALA A 238 9.27 -15.78 16.52
C ALA A 238 8.34 -14.55 16.59
N LEU A 239 7.04 -14.72 16.34
CA LEU A 239 6.05 -13.65 16.35
C LEU A 239 5.44 -13.49 17.76
N ARG A 240 5.06 -12.26 18.10
CA ARG A 240 4.58 -11.91 19.44
C ARG A 240 3.07 -11.91 19.55
N HIS A 241 2.38 -11.30 18.57
CA HIS A 241 0.93 -11.11 18.64
C HIS A 241 0.19 -12.41 18.28
N PRO A 242 -0.85 -12.83 19.07
CA PRO A 242 -1.60 -14.05 18.81
C PRO A 242 -2.22 -14.09 17.40
N TYR A 243 -2.74 -12.97 16.91
CA TYR A 243 -3.26 -12.89 15.55
C TYR A 243 -2.20 -13.16 14.48
N SER A 244 -0.98 -12.61 14.64
CA SER A 244 0.11 -12.87 13.69
C SER A 244 0.48 -14.35 13.61
N ARG A 245 0.50 -15.04 14.76
CA ARG A 245 0.72 -16.49 14.82
C ARG A 245 -0.39 -17.27 14.14
N ALA A 246 -1.64 -16.95 14.46
CA ALA A 246 -2.81 -17.60 13.85
C ALA A 246 -2.89 -17.30 12.34
N PHE A 247 -2.52 -16.09 11.91
CA PHE A 247 -2.44 -15.70 10.51
C PHE A 247 -1.41 -16.55 9.74
N MET A 248 -0.24 -16.82 10.36
CA MET A 248 0.77 -17.72 9.77
C MET A 248 0.26 -19.17 9.67
N ASP A 249 -0.43 -19.69 10.70
CA ASP A 249 -1.01 -21.05 10.66
C ASP A 249 -2.12 -21.19 9.59
N ALA A 250 -2.78 -20.09 9.24
CA ALA A 250 -3.82 -20.08 8.20
C ALA A 250 -3.27 -20.12 6.77
N LEU A 251 -1.96 -19.93 6.57
CA LEU A 251 -1.37 -19.99 5.25
C LEU A 251 -1.39 -21.43 4.69
N PRO A 252 -1.61 -21.62 3.38
CA PRO A 252 -1.67 -22.95 2.76
C PRO A 252 -0.45 -23.82 3.07
N GLN A 253 0.75 -23.24 3.06
CA GLN A 253 2.02 -23.94 3.35
C GLN A 253 2.22 -24.32 4.81
N ASN A 254 1.43 -23.71 5.75
CA ASN A 254 1.60 -23.90 7.19
C ASN A 254 0.47 -24.71 7.84
N GLY A 255 -0.25 -25.50 7.05
CA GLY A 255 -1.29 -26.42 7.56
C GLY A 255 -2.71 -25.94 7.32
N PHE A 256 -2.90 -24.73 6.78
CA PHE A 256 -4.20 -24.17 6.38
C PHE A 256 -5.25 -24.21 7.49
N MET A 257 -4.84 -23.86 8.71
CA MET A 257 -5.73 -23.82 9.87
C MET A 257 -6.61 -22.56 9.81
N PRO A 258 -7.94 -22.68 9.86
CA PRO A 258 -8.81 -21.52 9.81
C PRO A 258 -8.59 -20.63 11.04
N LEU A 259 -8.63 -19.31 10.81
CA LEU A 259 -8.62 -18.34 11.91
C LEU A 259 -9.89 -18.52 12.76
N PRO A 260 -9.77 -18.60 14.09
CA PRO A 260 -10.93 -18.67 14.97
C PRO A 260 -11.72 -17.36 14.96
N GLY A 261 -13.04 -17.45 15.11
CA GLY A 261 -13.91 -16.29 15.24
C GLY A 261 -14.10 -15.49 13.94
N SER A 262 -14.48 -14.24 14.09
CA SER A 262 -14.62 -13.27 13.00
C SER A 262 -13.95 -11.95 13.37
N GLN A 263 -13.40 -11.25 12.37
CA GLN A 263 -12.84 -9.92 12.61
C GLN A 263 -13.90 -8.98 13.18
N PRO A 264 -13.61 -8.24 14.26
CA PRO A 264 -14.53 -7.26 14.83
C PRO A 264 -14.93 -6.21 13.77
N CYS A 265 -16.22 -5.86 13.75
CA CYS A 265 -16.69 -4.82 12.87
C CYS A 265 -16.31 -3.43 13.41
N ALA A 266 -15.96 -2.52 12.51
CA ALA A 266 -15.80 -1.12 12.84
C ALA A 266 -17.07 -0.59 13.56
N GLY A 267 -16.89 0.10 14.69
CA GLY A 267 -17.99 0.59 15.54
C GLY A 267 -18.50 -0.39 16.61
N ASN A 268 -17.98 -1.61 16.66
CA ASN A 268 -18.26 -2.59 17.72
C ASN A 268 -16.97 -3.36 18.08
N LEU A 269 -15.95 -2.63 18.48
CA LEU A 269 -14.66 -3.20 18.86
C LEU A 269 -14.71 -3.67 20.32
N PRO A 270 -14.09 -4.82 20.64
CA PRO A 270 -13.94 -5.27 22.02
C PRO A 270 -13.00 -4.35 22.80
N GLU A 271 -13.16 -4.30 24.12
CA GLU A 271 -12.19 -3.65 24.99
C GLU A 271 -10.91 -4.51 25.10
N GLY A 272 -9.74 -3.88 24.98
CA GLY A 272 -8.43 -4.56 25.08
C GLY A 272 -7.92 -5.09 23.75
N CYS A 273 -7.42 -6.33 23.73
CA CYS A 273 -6.88 -6.93 22.51
C CYS A 273 -8.01 -7.26 21.52
N LEU A 274 -7.90 -6.75 20.31
CA LEU A 274 -8.92 -6.94 19.24
C LEU A 274 -9.07 -8.40 18.78
N PHE A 275 -8.13 -9.26 19.13
CA PHE A 275 -8.10 -10.71 18.83
C PHE A 275 -8.29 -11.55 20.11
N ALA A 276 -8.71 -10.96 21.22
CA ALA A 276 -9.12 -11.72 22.39
C ALA A 276 -10.54 -12.28 22.18
N ASP A 277 -10.77 -13.51 22.65
CA ASP A 277 -12.10 -14.16 22.66
C ASP A 277 -13.10 -13.42 23.56
#